data_a5ce3bc00ae8e30ddd3b37081356f3a6
#
_entry.id   a5ce3bc00ae8e30ddd3b37081356f3a6
#
_cell.length_a   1.000
_cell.length_b   1.000
_cell.length_c   1.000
_cell.angle_alpha   90.00
_cell.angle_beta   90.00
_cell.angle_gamma   90.00
#
_symmetry.space_group_name_H-M   'P 1'
#
loop_
_entity.id
_entity.type
_entity.pdbx_description
1 polymer ?
#
loop_
_entity_poly.entity_id
_entity_poly.type
_entity_poly.pdbx_seq_one_letter_code
_entity_poly.pdbx_strand_id
1 'polypeptide(L)'
;VIEGMITGVEEKELRSGKILLMFNITDFTDTISVKIFMQPEQYAEIEDSGKIKKNEFVIVKGMPLRDKFSHEISIGSVRGIKPGHDTRVYRMDNYEGRKRVELHAHTQMSEMDSVMDIKAYVKTALKWGHKAIAITDHGVVQSFPDADHALKPDDDLKVIYGVEAYLVDDLIETVSNDRGQSLSDPFVVFDLETTGIGAKNNEIIEIGAVKVVDQTIVDRYSVFVDPQRPIPYKIEQLTGINDSMVKGAKLITEILPEFLAFCEGCVMVAHNASFDMGFIHQKAKDQGLQTDFTVVDTVSMSRALLPHLGKHTLDHVAKELGVSLENHHRAVEDAEATAEIFLRLCKRLEEKQITTLTQLNEFGRPTEEVIRKLPSYHAIILAKNVWWM
;
A
#
# COMPACT_ATOMS: atom_id res chain seq x y z
N VAL A 1 -43.20 19.98 6.90
CA VAL A 1 -43.29 18.88 5.93
C VAL A 1 -41.87 18.44 5.62
N ILE A 2 -41.63 17.15 5.71
CA ILE A 2 -40.37 16.54 5.35
C ILE A 2 -40.62 15.44 4.32
N GLU A 3 -39.68 15.20 3.44
CA GLU A 3 -39.72 14.14 2.42
C GLU A 3 -38.41 13.36 2.45
N GLY A 4 -38.48 12.05 2.33
CA GLY A 4 -37.30 11.22 2.30
C GLY A 4 -37.60 9.72 2.33
N MET A 5 -36.55 8.91 2.36
CA MET A 5 -36.62 7.46 2.39
C MET A 5 -36.67 6.93 3.84
N ILE A 6 -37.52 5.97 4.10
CA ILE A 6 -37.57 5.29 5.40
C ILE A 6 -36.37 4.32 5.51
N THR A 7 -35.55 4.53 6.54
CA THR A 7 -34.35 3.69 6.78
C THR A 7 -34.57 2.58 7.81
N GLY A 8 -35.54 2.75 8.70
CA GLY A 8 -35.91 1.75 9.71
C GLY A 8 -37.29 2.05 10.26
N VAL A 9 -38.02 1.01 10.66
CA VAL A 9 -39.34 1.10 11.29
C VAL A 9 -39.31 0.27 12.56
N GLU A 10 -39.77 0.82 13.65
CA GLU A 10 -39.89 0.18 14.95
C GLU A 10 -41.28 0.43 15.54
N GLU A 11 -41.84 -0.54 16.20
CA GLU A 11 -43.11 -0.44 16.92
C GLU A 11 -42.93 -0.81 18.40
N LYS A 12 -43.68 -0.18 19.25
CA LYS A 12 -43.66 -0.48 20.68
C LYS A 12 -45.02 -0.30 21.27
N GLU A 13 -45.56 -1.36 21.89
CA GLU A 13 -46.77 -1.27 22.69
C GLU A 13 -46.47 -0.58 24.03
N LEU A 14 -47.31 0.36 24.39
CA LEU A 14 -47.20 1.16 25.60
C LEU A 14 -48.12 0.59 26.71
N ARG A 15 -47.74 0.81 27.97
CA ARG A 15 -48.58 0.43 29.13
C ARG A 15 -50.02 0.97 29.10
N SER A 16 -50.28 2.01 28.28
CA SER A 16 -51.58 2.57 28.08
C SER A 16 -52.42 1.87 27.00
N GLY A 17 -51.93 0.76 26.44
CA GLY A 17 -52.58 0.06 25.33
C GLY A 17 -52.44 0.74 23.96
N LYS A 18 -51.73 1.89 23.89
CA LYS A 18 -51.43 2.54 22.61
C LYS A 18 -50.15 1.97 21.97
N ILE A 19 -50.10 2.02 20.66
CA ILE A 19 -48.91 1.71 19.90
C ILE A 19 -48.11 2.97 19.59
N LEU A 20 -46.83 2.96 19.85
CA LEU A 20 -45.87 3.95 19.41
C LEU A 20 -45.15 3.40 18.15
N LEU A 21 -45.50 3.96 17.00
CA LEU A 21 -44.81 3.70 15.75
C LEU A 21 -43.70 4.73 15.58
N MET A 22 -42.47 4.24 15.38
CA MET A 22 -41.28 5.06 15.12
C MET A 22 -40.66 4.66 13.81
N PHE A 23 -40.27 5.63 13.00
CA PHE A 23 -39.50 5.38 11.81
C PHE A 23 -38.58 6.54 11.50
N ASN A 24 -37.45 6.23 10.87
CA ASN A 24 -36.44 7.21 10.51
C ASN A 24 -36.55 7.56 9.04
N ILE A 25 -36.50 8.84 8.72
CA ILE A 25 -36.54 9.37 7.34
C ILE A 25 -35.22 10.05 7.05
N THR A 26 -34.62 9.75 5.91
CA THR A 26 -33.43 10.43 5.39
C THR A 26 -33.68 11.02 4.02
N ASP A 27 -33.13 12.21 3.78
CA ASP A 27 -33.00 12.83 2.46
C ASP A 27 -31.58 12.63 1.88
N PHE A 28 -30.78 11.74 2.51
CA PHE A 28 -29.38 11.44 2.21
C PHE A 28 -28.37 12.52 2.61
N THR A 29 -28.83 13.59 3.26
CA THR A 29 -27.97 14.60 3.90
C THR A 29 -27.97 14.41 5.42
N ASP A 30 -29.14 14.12 5.99
CA ASP A 30 -29.34 13.84 7.42
C ASP A 30 -30.52 12.89 7.61
N THR A 31 -30.76 12.47 8.86
CA THR A 31 -31.83 11.54 9.23
C THR A 31 -32.60 12.10 10.42
N ILE A 32 -33.93 12.07 10.33
CA ILE A 32 -34.81 12.49 11.41
C ILE A 32 -35.81 11.40 11.78
N SER A 33 -36.06 11.23 13.09
CA SER A 33 -37.04 10.27 13.61
C SER A 33 -38.45 10.85 13.59
N VAL A 34 -39.41 10.06 13.16
CA VAL A 34 -40.85 10.33 13.23
C VAL A 34 -41.46 9.42 14.30
N LYS A 35 -42.27 10.02 15.20
CA LYS A 35 -42.91 9.30 16.31
C LYS A 35 -44.41 9.53 16.27
N ILE A 36 -45.20 8.46 16.21
CA ILE A 36 -46.67 8.49 16.11
C ILE A 36 -47.25 7.62 17.22
N PHE A 37 -48.08 8.21 18.05
CA PHE A 37 -48.87 7.51 19.07
C PHE A 37 -50.28 7.28 18.51
N MET A 38 -50.72 6.02 18.44
CA MET A 38 -51.99 5.65 17.87
C MET A 38 -52.69 4.54 18.62
N GLN A 39 -53.97 4.31 18.33
CA GLN A 39 -54.72 3.17 18.84
C GLN A 39 -54.36 1.91 18.00
N PRO A 40 -54.50 0.69 18.54
CA PRO A 40 -54.19 -0.55 17.79
C PRO A 40 -54.93 -0.67 16.46
N GLU A 41 -56.20 -0.21 16.40
CA GLU A 41 -57.01 -0.25 15.18
C GLU A 41 -56.41 0.64 14.07
N GLN A 42 -55.92 1.83 14.45
CA GLN A 42 -55.26 2.74 13.52
C GLN A 42 -53.92 2.23 13.03
N TYR A 43 -53.20 1.48 13.91
CA TYR A 43 -51.94 0.83 13.52
C TYR A 43 -52.20 -0.27 12.50
N ALA A 44 -53.19 -1.13 12.71
CA ALA A 44 -53.56 -2.20 11.77
C ALA A 44 -53.88 -1.66 10.37
N GLU A 45 -54.59 -0.51 10.27
CA GLU A 45 -54.88 0.12 8.97
C GLU A 45 -53.59 0.59 8.26
N ILE A 46 -52.60 1.08 9.01
CA ILE A 46 -51.32 1.53 8.45
C ILE A 46 -50.48 0.34 8.00
N GLU A 47 -50.45 -0.70 8.82
CA GLU A 47 -49.71 -1.96 8.51
C GLU A 47 -50.26 -2.64 7.26
N ASP A 48 -51.59 -2.78 7.17
CA ASP A 48 -52.29 -3.38 6.01
C ASP A 48 -52.06 -2.53 4.73
N SER A 49 -51.96 -1.19 4.88
CA SER A 49 -51.66 -0.34 3.75
C SER A 49 -50.29 -0.52 3.13
N GLY A 50 -49.34 -1.11 3.89
CA GLY A 50 -47.97 -1.35 3.46
C GLY A 50 -47.17 -0.09 3.11
N LYS A 51 -47.63 1.10 3.48
CA LYS A 51 -47.05 2.39 3.09
C LYS A 51 -45.86 2.83 3.91
N ILE A 52 -45.68 2.28 5.11
CA ILE A 52 -44.56 2.61 6.01
C ILE A 52 -43.64 1.38 6.08
N LYS A 53 -42.77 1.26 5.12
CA LYS A 53 -41.77 0.16 5.03
C LYS A 53 -40.39 0.72 4.75
N LYS A 54 -39.39 0.01 5.20
CA LYS A 54 -37.99 0.33 4.89
C LYS A 54 -37.79 0.42 3.37
N ASN A 55 -37.04 1.44 2.94
CA ASN A 55 -36.72 1.82 1.56
C ASN A 55 -37.89 2.47 0.77
N GLU A 56 -39.07 2.69 1.37
CA GLU A 56 -40.12 3.48 0.75
C GLU A 56 -39.90 4.99 0.97
N PHE A 57 -40.26 5.79 -0.03
CA PHE A 57 -40.24 7.26 0.05
C PHE A 57 -41.56 7.79 0.53
N VAL A 58 -41.50 8.68 1.51
CA VAL A 58 -42.69 9.27 2.12
C VAL A 58 -42.56 10.79 2.30
N ILE A 59 -43.70 11.47 2.24
CA ILE A 59 -43.82 12.87 2.66
C ILE A 59 -44.60 12.86 3.96
N VAL A 60 -44.01 13.41 5.02
CA VAL A 60 -44.62 13.50 6.35
C VAL A 60 -44.90 14.94 6.72
N LYS A 61 -46.14 15.22 7.13
CA LYS A 61 -46.53 16.49 7.72
C LYS A 61 -46.73 16.34 9.23
N GLY A 62 -45.88 16.96 10.02
CA GLY A 62 -45.88 16.91 11.47
C GLY A 62 -45.25 18.16 12.07
N MET A 63 -45.07 18.17 13.38
CA MET A 63 -44.39 19.23 14.13
C MET A 63 -43.06 18.76 14.64
N PRO A 64 -41.98 19.54 14.48
CA PRO A 64 -40.69 19.21 15.12
C PRO A 64 -40.83 19.40 16.63
N LEU A 65 -40.48 18.40 17.39
CA LEU A 65 -40.52 18.36 18.85
C LEU A 65 -39.16 17.87 19.37
N ARG A 66 -38.71 18.52 20.46
CA ARG A 66 -37.49 17.99 21.13
C ARG A 66 -37.91 16.83 22.03
N ASP A 67 -37.34 15.69 21.78
CA ASP A 67 -37.59 14.50 22.59
C ASP A 67 -37.05 14.72 24.01
N LYS A 68 -37.87 14.38 25.02
CA LYS A 68 -37.54 14.62 26.43
C LYS A 68 -36.46 13.67 26.95
N PHE A 69 -36.24 12.53 26.31
CA PHE A 69 -35.33 11.49 26.76
C PHE A 69 -34.00 11.54 25.98
N SER A 70 -34.07 11.60 24.64
CA SER A 70 -32.85 11.65 23.78
C SER A 70 -32.32 13.08 23.59
N HIS A 71 -33.11 14.10 23.92
CA HIS A 71 -32.82 15.51 23.64
C HIS A 71 -32.64 15.86 22.15
N GLU A 72 -32.96 14.93 21.24
CA GLU A 72 -32.89 15.10 19.80
C GLU A 72 -34.20 15.70 19.26
N ILE A 73 -34.11 16.29 18.06
CA ILE A 73 -35.30 16.78 17.36
C ILE A 73 -35.94 15.58 16.63
N SER A 74 -37.21 15.35 16.86
CA SER A 74 -38.04 14.37 16.17
C SER A 74 -39.31 14.99 15.65
N ILE A 75 -39.95 14.36 14.65
CA ILE A 75 -41.26 14.78 14.18
C ILE A 75 -42.36 14.07 14.94
N GLY A 76 -43.15 14.82 15.65
CA GLY A 76 -44.35 14.34 16.33
C GLY A 76 -45.60 15.04 15.82
N SER A 77 -46.75 14.79 16.48
CA SER A 77 -48.07 15.36 16.07
C SER A 77 -48.28 15.22 14.56
N VAL A 78 -48.02 14.03 14.04
CA VAL A 78 -48.11 13.75 12.59
C VAL A 78 -49.59 13.93 12.14
N ARG A 79 -49.77 14.78 11.14
CA ARG A 79 -51.10 15.11 10.56
C ARG A 79 -51.40 14.31 9.28
N GLY A 80 -50.39 13.76 8.65
CA GLY A 80 -50.56 12.97 7.45
C GLY A 80 -49.22 12.44 6.89
N ILE A 81 -49.32 11.31 6.24
CA ILE A 81 -48.23 10.63 5.54
C ILE A 81 -48.77 10.30 4.15
N LYS A 82 -47.97 10.56 3.12
CA LYS A 82 -48.29 10.16 1.75
C LYS A 82 -47.02 9.63 1.05
N PRO A 83 -47.18 8.84 -0.03
CA PRO A 83 -46.04 8.47 -0.84
C PRO A 83 -45.23 9.66 -1.30
N GLY A 84 -43.93 9.59 -1.20
CA GLY A 84 -42.95 10.56 -1.69
C GLY A 84 -42.31 10.11 -3.00
N HIS A 85 -41.38 10.90 -3.47
CA HIS A 85 -40.59 10.62 -4.67
C HIS A 85 -39.18 10.20 -4.28
N ASP A 86 -38.58 9.37 -5.10
CA ASP A 86 -37.15 9.04 -4.95
C ASP A 86 -36.33 10.30 -5.27
N THR A 87 -35.79 10.92 -4.22
CA THR A 87 -34.98 12.15 -4.32
C THR A 87 -33.50 11.88 -4.57
N ARG A 88 -33.08 10.61 -4.71
CA ARG A 88 -31.69 10.26 -4.94
C ARG A 88 -31.23 10.78 -6.30
N VAL A 89 -30.09 11.46 -6.28
CA VAL A 89 -29.41 11.86 -7.51
C VAL A 89 -28.58 10.68 -7.99
N TYR A 90 -29.06 9.98 -8.99
CA TYR A 90 -28.31 8.91 -9.63
C TYR A 90 -27.34 9.51 -10.65
N ARG A 91 -26.06 9.16 -10.52
CA ARG A 91 -25.10 9.44 -11.57
C ARG A 91 -25.47 8.64 -12.81
N MET A 92 -25.46 9.29 -13.95
CA MET A 92 -25.70 8.69 -15.25
C MET A 92 -24.58 9.06 -16.19
N ASP A 93 -24.16 8.11 -17.02
CA ASP A 93 -23.33 8.41 -18.17
C ASP A 93 -24.23 8.80 -19.34
N ASN A 94 -24.36 10.10 -19.55
CA ASN A 94 -25.20 10.70 -20.60
C ASN A 94 -24.44 10.86 -21.93
N TYR A 95 -23.25 10.34 -22.08
CA TYR A 95 -22.50 10.41 -23.34
C TYR A 95 -23.14 9.49 -24.38
N GLU A 96 -23.60 10.09 -25.50
CA GLU A 96 -24.33 9.38 -26.56
C GLU A 96 -23.40 8.72 -27.61
N GLY A 97 -22.09 9.07 -27.60
CA GLY A 97 -21.10 8.50 -28.49
C GLY A 97 -20.63 7.09 -28.10
N ARG A 98 -19.57 6.63 -28.74
CA ARG A 98 -18.89 5.37 -28.37
C ARG A 98 -18.30 5.51 -26.97
N LYS A 99 -18.89 4.80 -26.00
CA LYS A 99 -18.43 4.84 -24.61
C LYS A 99 -17.06 4.21 -24.45
N ARG A 100 -16.28 4.79 -23.55
CA ARG A 100 -15.00 4.23 -23.13
C ARG A 100 -15.19 2.86 -22.48
N VAL A 101 -14.32 1.92 -22.78
CA VAL A 101 -14.20 0.66 -22.04
C VAL A 101 -13.31 0.91 -20.82
N GLU A 102 -13.79 0.63 -19.62
CA GLU A 102 -12.95 0.65 -18.44
C GLU A 102 -12.11 -0.62 -18.40
N LEU A 103 -10.79 -0.45 -18.46
CA LEU A 103 -9.83 -1.55 -18.52
C LEU A 103 -9.08 -1.78 -17.20
N HIS A 104 -9.27 -0.88 -16.21
CA HIS A 104 -8.58 -0.95 -14.91
C HIS A 104 -9.57 -0.59 -13.81
N ALA A 105 -10.13 -1.60 -13.15
CA ALA A 105 -11.09 -1.41 -12.07
C ALA A 105 -10.89 -2.44 -10.96
N HIS A 106 -10.89 -1.97 -9.73
CA HIS A 106 -10.75 -2.77 -8.51
C HIS A 106 -12.09 -2.90 -7.80
N THR A 107 -12.39 -4.11 -7.36
CA THR A 107 -13.54 -4.40 -6.51
C THR A 107 -13.14 -4.40 -5.03
N GLN A 108 -14.11 -4.62 -4.14
CA GLN A 108 -13.85 -4.82 -2.71
C GLN A 108 -12.89 -5.99 -2.40
N MET A 109 -12.54 -6.83 -3.40
CA MET A 109 -11.54 -7.89 -3.24
C MET A 109 -10.11 -7.35 -3.28
N SER A 110 -9.91 -6.12 -3.78
CA SER A 110 -8.67 -5.36 -3.63
C SER A 110 -8.68 -4.68 -2.26
N GLU A 111 -8.28 -5.43 -1.23
CA GLU A 111 -8.35 -5.02 0.17
C GLU A 111 -7.61 -3.69 0.40
N MET A 112 -8.20 -2.79 1.19
CA MET A 112 -7.73 -1.43 1.50
C MET A 112 -7.67 -0.46 0.31
N ASP A 113 -8.04 -0.87 -0.90
CA ASP A 113 -7.99 -0.04 -2.10
C ASP A 113 -9.40 0.30 -2.64
N SER A 114 -10.32 -0.66 -2.65
CA SER A 114 -11.67 -0.43 -3.16
C SER A 114 -12.78 -0.97 -2.25
N VAL A 115 -13.92 -0.29 -2.26
CA VAL A 115 -15.17 -0.72 -1.59
C VAL A 115 -16.26 -1.08 -2.61
N MET A 116 -15.92 -1.14 -3.90
CA MET A 116 -16.87 -1.35 -4.98
C MET A 116 -17.37 -2.80 -5.02
N ASP A 117 -18.66 -2.99 -4.82
CA ASP A 117 -19.31 -4.29 -5.02
C ASP A 117 -19.37 -4.64 -6.52
N ILE A 118 -18.90 -5.83 -6.89
CA ILE A 118 -18.82 -6.25 -8.28
C ILE A 118 -20.19 -6.32 -8.96
N LYS A 119 -21.24 -6.76 -8.24
CA LYS A 119 -22.60 -6.84 -8.79
C LYS A 119 -23.18 -5.45 -9.05
N ALA A 120 -22.85 -4.47 -8.19
CA ALA A 120 -23.22 -3.08 -8.40
C ALA A 120 -22.47 -2.48 -9.60
N TYR A 121 -21.19 -2.83 -9.80
CA TYR A 121 -20.40 -2.39 -10.94
C TYR A 121 -20.97 -2.89 -12.26
N VAL A 122 -21.23 -4.20 -12.37
CA VAL A 122 -21.83 -4.82 -13.56
C VAL A 122 -23.19 -4.21 -13.87
N LYS A 123 -24.08 -4.09 -12.87
CA LYS A 123 -25.42 -3.47 -13.04
C LYS A 123 -25.35 -2.02 -13.49
N THR A 124 -24.38 -1.26 -12.96
CA THR A 124 -24.19 0.15 -13.34
C THR A 124 -23.70 0.26 -14.78
N ALA A 125 -22.75 -0.58 -15.19
CA ALA A 125 -22.26 -0.63 -16.56
C ALA A 125 -23.36 -0.96 -17.57
N LEU A 126 -24.21 -1.97 -17.26
CA LEU A 126 -25.40 -2.30 -18.05
C LEU A 126 -26.37 -1.11 -18.13
N LYS A 127 -26.72 -0.50 -16.98
CA LYS A 127 -27.62 0.64 -16.92
C LYS A 127 -27.11 1.84 -17.76
N TRP A 128 -25.81 2.03 -17.81
CA TRP A 128 -25.17 3.11 -18.57
C TRP A 128 -24.89 2.76 -20.03
N GLY A 129 -25.17 1.50 -20.44
CA GLY A 129 -25.01 1.05 -21.81
C GLY A 129 -23.56 0.85 -22.25
N HIS A 130 -22.66 0.57 -21.32
CA HIS A 130 -21.28 0.14 -21.63
C HIS A 130 -21.30 -1.19 -22.36
N LYS A 131 -20.38 -1.39 -23.31
CA LYS A 131 -20.26 -2.63 -24.09
C LYS A 131 -19.23 -3.59 -23.51
N ALA A 132 -18.29 -3.08 -22.72
CA ALA A 132 -17.32 -3.89 -22.01
C ALA A 132 -16.79 -3.15 -20.77
N ILE A 133 -16.39 -3.92 -19.76
CA ILE A 133 -15.67 -3.49 -18.56
C ILE A 133 -14.64 -4.53 -18.21
N ALA A 134 -13.54 -4.13 -17.56
CA ALA A 134 -12.58 -5.07 -16.99
C ALA A 134 -12.68 -5.11 -15.46
N ILE A 135 -12.24 -6.22 -14.89
CA ILE A 135 -12.01 -6.41 -13.46
C ILE A 135 -10.53 -6.74 -13.34
N THR A 136 -9.80 -5.97 -12.54
CA THR A 136 -8.34 -6.09 -12.40
C THR A 136 -7.95 -5.93 -10.93
N ASP A 137 -8.49 -6.79 -10.05
CA ASP A 137 -8.17 -6.77 -8.64
C ASP A 137 -6.69 -7.06 -8.37
N HIS A 138 -6.14 -6.52 -7.30
CA HIS A 138 -4.76 -6.70 -6.88
C HIS A 138 -4.47 -8.14 -6.47
N GLY A 139 -3.73 -8.88 -7.30
CA GLY A 139 -3.23 -10.22 -7.02
C GLY A 139 -4.29 -11.30 -6.79
N VAL A 140 -5.57 -11.01 -7.00
CA VAL A 140 -6.70 -11.90 -6.68
C VAL A 140 -7.74 -11.95 -7.79
N VAL A 141 -8.56 -13.02 -7.81
CA VAL A 141 -9.59 -13.27 -8.81
C VAL A 141 -10.95 -13.64 -8.20
N GLN A 142 -11.14 -13.39 -6.90
CA GLN A 142 -12.34 -13.81 -6.15
C GLN A 142 -13.62 -13.16 -6.64
N SER A 143 -13.55 -11.99 -7.28
CA SER A 143 -14.72 -11.31 -7.85
C SER A 143 -15.28 -11.95 -9.13
N PHE A 144 -14.54 -12.85 -9.79
CA PHE A 144 -14.92 -13.39 -11.10
C PHE A 144 -16.24 -14.20 -11.08
N PRO A 145 -16.47 -15.15 -10.15
CA PRO A 145 -17.73 -15.86 -10.10
C PRO A 145 -18.94 -14.96 -9.88
N ASP A 146 -18.79 -13.95 -9.02
CA ASP A 146 -19.87 -13.00 -8.73
C ASP A 146 -20.16 -12.07 -9.91
N ALA A 147 -19.14 -11.71 -10.70
CA ALA A 147 -19.32 -10.97 -11.93
C ALA A 147 -20.06 -11.77 -12.99
N ASP A 148 -19.69 -13.04 -13.17
CA ASP A 148 -20.34 -13.95 -14.10
C ASP A 148 -21.82 -14.17 -13.74
N HIS A 149 -22.10 -14.44 -12.47
CA HIS A 149 -23.47 -14.60 -11.97
C HIS A 149 -24.31 -13.31 -12.00
N ALA A 150 -23.68 -12.13 -12.11
CA ALA A 150 -24.41 -10.87 -12.23
C ALA A 150 -24.90 -10.60 -13.64
N LEU A 151 -24.40 -11.33 -14.65
CA LEU A 151 -24.80 -11.23 -16.05
C LEU A 151 -25.90 -12.24 -16.39
N LYS A 152 -26.76 -11.86 -17.31
CA LYS A 152 -27.71 -12.76 -17.95
C LYS A 152 -27.22 -13.12 -19.36
N PRO A 153 -27.61 -14.25 -19.93
CA PRO A 153 -27.19 -14.67 -21.27
C PRO A 153 -27.45 -13.64 -22.38
N ASP A 154 -28.48 -12.81 -22.23
CA ASP A 154 -28.91 -11.82 -23.22
C ASP A 154 -28.35 -10.41 -22.92
N ASP A 155 -27.55 -10.23 -21.87
CA ASP A 155 -26.96 -8.93 -21.54
C ASP A 155 -25.88 -8.53 -22.56
N ASP A 156 -25.98 -7.32 -23.10
CA ASP A 156 -25.04 -6.78 -24.08
C ASP A 156 -23.85 -6.07 -23.38
N LEU A 157 -23.19 -6.80 -22.48
CA LEU A 157 -22.02 -6.34 -21.75
C LEU A 157 -20.97 -7.47 -21.69
N LYS A 158 -19.77 -7.21 -22.18
CA LYS A 158 -18.63 -8.12 -22.03
C LYS A 158 -17.83 -7.77 -20.78
N VAL A 159 -17.67 -8.71 -19.86
CA VAL A 159 -16.70 -8.61 -18.76
C VAL A 159 -15.36 -9.18 -19.21
N ILE A 160 -14.31 -8.40 -19.04
CA ILE A 160 -12.93 -8.78 -19.30
C ILE A 160 -12.31 -9.12 -17.94
N TYR A 161 -11.94 -10.39 -17.78
CA TYR A 161 -11.34 -10.90 -16.56
C TYR A 161 -9.83 -10.72 -16.60
N GLY A 162 -9.29 -9.96 -15.69
CA GLY A 162 -7.87 -9.65 -15.56
C GLY A 162 -7.46 -9.61 -14.09
N VAL A 163 -6.19 -9.46 -13.85
CA VAL A 163 -5.61 -9.32 -12.52
C VAL A 163 -4.47 -8.32 -12.59
N GLU A 164 -4.35 -7.44 -11.61
CA GLU A 164 -3.15 -6.64 -11.42
C GLU A 164 -2.12 -7.49 -10.67
N ALA A 165 -1.25 -8.12 -11.45
CA ALA A 165 -0.28 -9.07 -10.93
C ALA A 165 0.95 -8.35 -10.35
N TYR A 166 1.46 -8.87 -9.25
CA TYR A 166 2.74 -8.46 -8.70
C TYR A 166 3.86 -9.21 -9.44
N LEU A 167 4.64 -8.48 -10.21
CA LEU A 167 5.85 -9.03 -10.82
C LEU A 167 7.00 -8.90 -9.83
N VAL A 168 7.48 -10.02 -9.32
CA VAL A 168 8.73 -10.09 -8.55
C VAL A 168 9.86 -10.40 -9.54
N ASP A 169 10.86 -9.52 -9.60
CA ASP A 169 12.08 -9.81 -10.36
C ASP A 169 13.02 -10.64 -9.48
N ASP A 170 12.91 -11.97 -9.58
CA ASP A 170 13.80 -12.90 -8.87
C ASP A 170 15.23 -12.95 -9.48
N LEU A 171 15.44 -12.18 -10.56
CA LEU A 171 16.76 -12.03 -11.20
C LEU A 171 17.50 -10.78 -10.68
N ILE A 172 17.11 -10.24 -9.51
CA ILE A 172 17.86 -9.16 -8.88
C ILE A 172 19.29 -9.63 -8.70
N GLU A 173 20.19 -8.94 -9.39
CA GLU A 173 21.62 -9.21 -9.28
C GLU A 173 22.11 -8.91 -7.87
N THR A 174 22.89 -9.83 -7.30
CA THR A 174 23.55 -9.61 -5.99
C THR A 174 24.56 -8.47 -6.10
N VAL A 175 25.15 -8.32 -7.29
CA VAL A 175 26.12 -7.26 -7.62
C VAL A 175 25.58 -6.51 -8.83
N SER A 176 25.31 -5.23 -8.69
CA SER A 176 24.99 -4.34 -9.80
C SER A 176 26.23 -3.64 -10.32
N ASN A 177 26.25 -3.39 -11.64
CA ASN A 177 27.39 -2.76 -12.33
C ASN A 177 28.72 -3.48 -12.06
N ASP A 178 28.67 -4.82 -12.15
CA ASP A 178 29.83 -5.71 -11.95
C ASP A 178 30.93 -5.44 -13.00
N ARG A 179 32.16 -5.29 -12.53
CA ARG A 179 33.36 -5.02 -13.33
C ARG A 179 34.46 -6.06 -13.11
N GLY A 180 34.09 -7.20 -12.55
CA GLY A 180 35.03 -8.29 -12.26
C GLY A 180 35.91 -8.08 -11.03
N GLN A 181 35.49 -7.22 -10.09
CA GLN A 181 36.25 -6.98 -8.86
C GLN A 181 36.36 -8.23 -8.01
N SER A 182 37.44 -8.29 -7.21
CA SER A 182 37.69 -9.34 -6.25
C SER A 182 36.96 -9.11 -4.92
N LEU A 183 36.65 -10.19 -4.18
CA LEU A 183 36.19 -10.10 -2.80
C LEU A 183 37.26 -9.57 -1.82
N SER A 184 38.50 -9.36 -2.29
CA SER A 184 39.59 -8.74 -1.53
C SER A 184 39.81 -7.25 -1.89
N ASP A 185 39.08 -6.70 -2.84
CA ASP A 185 39.18 -5.28 -3.16
C ASP A 185 38.66 -4.41 -2.02
N PRO A 186 38.99 -3.11 -1.98
CA PRO A 186 38.44 -2.21 -0.99
C PRO A 186 36.91 -2.03 -1.13
N PHE A 187 36.21 -2.05 0.01
CA PHE A 187 34.77 -1.84 0.08
C PHE A 187 34.44 -0.62 0.95
N VAL A 188 33.35 0.07 0.61
CA VAL A 188 32.67 0.98 1.51
C VAL A 188 31.29 0.42 1.81
N VAL A 189 31.09 0.01 3.05
CA VAL A 189 29.80 -0.45 3.54
C VAL A 189 29.09 0.74 4.16
N PHE A 190 27.86 1.02 3.75
CA PHE A 190 27.16 2.23 4.16
C PHE A 190 25.68 1.99 4.39
N ASP A 191 25.08 2.91 5.16
CA ASP A 191 23.66 2.97 5.47
C ASP A 191 23.21 4.41 5.54
N LEU A 192 21.95 4.68 5.26
CA LEU A 192 21.34 6.00 5.25
C LEU A 192 20.13 6.07 6.16
N GLU A 193 20.05 7.11 7.00
CA GLU A 193 18.78 7.49 7.60
C GLU A 193 18.14 8.64 6.81
N THR A 194 16.81 8.55 6.65
CA THR A 194 16.08 9.44 5.74
C THR A 194 14.76 9.91 6.34
N THR A 195 14.16 10.97 5.79
CA THR A 195 12.84 11.46 6.23
C THR A 195 11.67 10.60 5.75
N GLY A 196 11.91 9.51 5.00
CA GLY A 196 10.89 8.59 4.47
C GLY A 196 11.42 7.74 3.33
N ILE A 197 10.59 6.86 2.78
CA ILE A 197 11.01 5.77 1.89
C ILE A 197 11.32 6.17 0.44
N GLY A 198 10.76 7.25 -0.07
CA GLY A 198 10.87 7.60 -1.51
C GLY A 198 11.91 8.68 -1.76
N ALA A 199 13.01 8.38 -2.45
CA ALA A 199 14.14 9.28 -2.71
C ALA A 199 13.77 10.61 -3.40
N LYS A 200 12.70 10.65 -4.19
CA LYS A 200 12.24 11.88 -4.88
C LYS A 200 11.63 12.91 -3.93
N ASN A 201 10.99 12.45 -2.85
CA ASN A 201 10.17 13.29 -1.98
C ASN A 201 10.73 13.41 -0.56
N ASN A 202 11.83 12.72 -0.29
CA ASN A 202 12.43 12.66 1.03
C ASN A 202 13.91 13.04 1.00
N GLU A 203 14.42 13.37 2.18
CA GLU A 203 15.79 13.85 2.37
C GLU A 203 16.60 12.87 3.20
N ILE A 204 17.91 12.84 2.98
CA ILE A 204 18.87 12.14 3.84
C ILE A 204 19.07 12.99 5.11
N ILE A 205 19.10 12.34 6.27
CA ILE A 205 19.32 12.97 7.58
C ILE A 205 20.58 12.47 8.28
N GLU A 206 21.08 11.28 7.94
CA GLU A 206 22.36 10.76 8.39
C GLU A 206 22.99 9.90 7.30
N ILE A 207 24.32 9.96 7.14
CA ILE A 207 25.11 9.04 6.34
C ILE A 207 26.11 8.36 7.26
N GLY A 208 26.04 7.04 7.35
CA GLY A 208 27.01 6.21 8.06
C GLY A 208 27.74 5.28 7.08
N ALA A 209 29.05 5.22 7.17
CA ALA A 209 29.83 4.32 6.34
C ALA A 209 31.11 3.85 7.02
N VAL A 210 31.57 2.68 6.61
CA VAL A 210 32.88 2.14 7.00
C VAL A 210 33.64 1.71 5.77
N LYS A 211 34.94 1.98 5.73
CA LYS A 211 35.82 1.51 4.68
C LYS A 211 36.51 0.21 5.15
N VAL A 212 36.42 -0.82 4.35
CA VAL A 212 37.00 -2.13 4.60
C VAL A 212 38.11 -2.38 3.60
N VAL A 213 39.30 -2.68 4.11
CA VAL A 213 40.48 -3.07 3.32
C VAL A 213 41.09 -4.30 3.99
N ASP A 214 41.49 -5.29 3.21
CA ASP A 214 42.04 -6.54 3.72
C ASP A 214 41.21 -7.17 4.86
N GLN A 215 39.88 -7.20 4.66
CA GLN A 215 38.89 -7.74 5.60
C GLN A 215 38.86 -7.01 6.97
N THR A 216 39.38 -5.81 7.04
CA THR A 216 39.44 -4.99 8.27
C THR A 216 38.84 -3.63 8.04
N ILE A 217 38.05 -3.14 9.00
CA ILE A 217 37.54 -1.76 8.98
C ILE A 217 38.74 -0.81 9.27
N VAL A 218 39.08 0.02 8.29
CA VAL A 218 40.23 0.94 8.37
C VAL A 218 39.81 2.39 8.56
N ASP A 219 38.60 2.75 8.19
CA ASP A 219 38.10 4.14 8.30
C ASP A 219 36.59 4.19 8.50
N ARG A 220 36.09 5.28 9.05
CA ARG A 220 34.68 5.51 9.37
C ARG A 220 34.25 6.89 8.88
N TYR A 221 33.04 6.96 8.38
CA TYR A 221 32.36 8.17 7.99
C TYR A 221 31.00 8.24 8.68
N SER A 222 30.73 9.29 9.44
CA SER A 222 29.44 9.47 10.11
C SER A 222 29.12 10.95 10.15
N VAL A 223 28.00 11.33 9.55
CA VAL A 223 27.62 12.73 9.44
C VAL A 223 26.10 12.89 9.41
N PHE A 224 25.62 13.86 10.20
CA PHE A 224 24.25 14.35 10.05
C PHE A 224 24.14 15.32 8.87
N VAL A 225 22.99 15.30 8.23
CA VAL A 225 22.64 16.17 7.11
C VAL A 225 21.41 16.98 7.48
N ASP A 226 21.45 18.29 7.29
CA ASP A 226 20.29 19.16 7.48
C ASP A 226 19.30 18.96 6.31
N PRO A 227 18.13 18.34 6.53
CA PRO A 227 17.15 18.08 5.49
C PRO A 227 16.38 19.33 5.03
N GLN A 228 16.61 20.49 5.67
CA GLN A 228 15.90 21.75 5.46
C GLN A 228 14.36 21.64 5.56
N ARG A 229 13.88 20.63 6.26
CA ARG A 229 12.46 20.37 6.52
C ARG A 229 12.31 19.60 7.83
N PRO A 230 11.16 19.69 8.50
CA PRO A 230 10.91 18.94 9.72
C PRO A 230 11.01 17.43 9.49
N ILE A 231 11.63 16.72 10.43
CA ILE A 231 11.69 15.27 10.46
C ILE A 231 10.30 14.73 10.89
N PRO A 232 9.65 13.85 10.11
CA PRO A 232 8.38 13.29 10.51
C PRO A 232 8.47 12.52 11.83
N TYR A 233 7.49 12.68 12.71
CA TYR A 233 7.47 12.05 14.03
C TYR A 233 7.71 10.53 14.00
N LYS A 234 7.17 9.84 12.97
CA LYS A 234 7.39 8.39 12.80
C LYS A 234 8.87 8.05 12.55
N ILE A 235 9.59 8.92 11.84
CA ILE A 235 11.03 8.74 11.57
C ILE A 235 11.81 9.01 12.84
N GLU A 236 11.49 10.08 13.58
CA GLU A 236 12.10 10.35 14.87
C GLU A 236 11.93 9.18 15.85
N GLN A 237 10.75 8.57 15.89
CA GLN A 237 10.49 7.38 16.72
C GLN A 237 11.28 6.14 16.26
N LEU A 238 11.55 6.03 14.96
CA LEU A 238 12.28 4.89 14.38
C LEU A 238 13.79 5.04 14.58
N THR A 239 14.35 6.21 14.24
CA THR A 239 15.80 6.45 14.16
C THR A 239 16.37 7.12 15.41
N GLY A 240 15.52 7.71 16.24
CA GLY A 240 15.92 8.56 17.36
C GLY A 240 16.49 9.92 16.92
N ILE A 241 16.56 10.21 15.61
CA ILE A 241 17.09 11.46 15.07
C ILE A 241 15.96 12.49 15.04
N ASN A 242 16.19 13.64 15.69
CA ASN A 242 15.22 14.73 15.75
C ASN A 242 15.78 16.02 15.13
N ASP A 243 14.89 16.99 14.90
CA ASP A 243 15.25 18.27 14.27
C ASP A 243 16.42 19.00 14.95
N SER A 244 16.58 18.87 16.28
CA SER A 244 17.66 19.55 17.01
C SER A 244 19.05 18.96 16.71
N MET A 245 19.12 17.67 16.34
CA MET A 245 20.36 16.97 16.03
C MET A 245 20.90 17.33 14.64
N VAL A 246 20.01 17.58 13.69
CA VAL A 246 20.35 17.89 12.29
C VAL A 246 20.42 19.41 12.03
N LYS A 247 19.88 20.21 12.93
CA LYS A 247 19.86 21.67 12.80
C LYS A 247 21.25 22.25 12.78
N GLY A 248 21.61 22.89 11.66
CA GLY A 248 22.92 23.48 11.46
C GLY A 248 24.00 22.50 11.03
N ALA A 249 23.64 21.24 10.75
CA ALA A 249 24.50 20.33 10.00
C ALA A 249 24.71 20.85 8.57
N LYS A 250 25.73 20.33 7.88
CA LYS A 250 25.95 20.63 6.47
C LYS A 250 24.78 20.15 5.61
N LEU A 251 24.57 20.81 4.48
CA LEU A 251 23.57 20.40 3.51
C LEU A 251 24.05 19.19 2.68
N ILE A 252 23.11 18.44 2.12
CA ILE A 252 23.43 17.31 1.23
C ILE A 252 24.29 17.75 0.03
N THR A 253 24.18 18.99 -0.41
CA THR A 253 25.01 19.57 -1.49
C THR A 253 26.48 19.70 -1.13
N GLU A 254 26.81 19.77 0.15
CA GLU A 254 28.18 19.82 0.66
C GLU A 254 28.68 18.41 1.01
N ILE A 255 27.81 17.62 1.65
CA ILE A 255 28.13 16.28 2.16
C ILE A 255 28.30 15.27 1.03
N LEU A 256 27.43 15.28 0.00
CA LEU A 256 27.47 14.26 -1.02
C LEU A 256 28.80 14.22 -1.79
N PRO A 257 29.40 15.34 -2.23
CA PRO A 257 30.73 15.30 -2.84
C PRO A 257 31.81 14.71 -1.91
N GLU A 258 31.76 15.04 -0.60
CA GLU A 258 32.70 14.50 0.41
C GLU A 258 32.51 12.99 0.56
N PHE A 259 31.26 12.50 0.61
CA PHE A 259 30.94 11.08 0.70
C PHE A 259 31.37 10.33 -0.56
N LEU A 260 31.10 10.87 -1.77
CA LEU A 260 31.53 10.25 -3.02
C LEU A 260 33.05 10.15 -3.10
N ALA A 261 33.80 11.15 -2.63
CA ALA A 261 35.25 11.11 -2.52
C ALA A 261 35.74 10.02 -1.53
N PHE A 262 35.02 9.84 -0.40
CA PHE A 262 35.29 8.75 0.55
C PHE A 262 35.13 7.38 -0.11
N CYS A 263 34.17 7.22 -1.03
CA CYS A 263 33.86 5.99 -1.74
C CYS A 263 34.79 5.72 -2.95
N GLU A 264 35.63 6.68 -3.36
CA GLU A 264 36.44 6.57 -4.56
C GLU A 264 37.35 5.31 -4.52
N GLY A 265 37.36 4.57 -5.62
CA GLY A 265 38.15 3.34 -5.77
C GLY A 265 37.64 2.12 -5.00
N CYS A 266 36.46 2.22 -4.35
CA CYS A 266 35.85 1.14 -3.58
C CYS A 266 34.60 0.59 -4.24
N VAL A 267 34.27 -0.66 -3.93
CA VAL A 267 32.95 -1.25 -4.19
C VAL A 267 32.02 -0.82 -3.07
N MET A 268 30.81 -0.40 -3.42
CA MET A 268 29.78 -0.02 -2.44
C MET A 268 29.04 -1.25 -1.94
N VAL A 269 28.73 -1.32 -0.65
CA VAL A 269 27.97 -2.40 -0.04
C VAL A 269 26.89 -1.81 0.87
N ALA A 270 25.67 -2.30 0.75
CA ALA A 270 24.60 -1.93 1.67
C ALA A 270 23.62 -3.10 1.91
N HIS A 271 22.80 -2.99 2.96
CA HIS A 271 21.76 -3.97 3.25
C HIS A 271 20.44 -3.53 2.68
N ASN A 272 19.97 -4.13 1.57
CA ASN A 272 18.93 -3.63 0.68
C ASN A 272 19.40 -2.40 -0.13
N ALA A 273 20.55 -2.58 -0.78
CA ALA A 273 21.30 -1.52 -1.45
C ALA A 273 20.50 -0.66 -2.44
N SER A 274 19.42 -1.17 -3.00
CA SER A 274 18.54 -0.43 -3.90
C SER A 274 17.90 0.79 -3.23
N PHE A 275 17.64 0.72 -1.93
CA PHE A 275 17.08 1.83 -1.15
C PHE A 275 18.11 2.95 -1.03
N ASP A 276 19.28 2.66 -0.48
CA ASP A 276 20.32 3.67 -0.19
C ASP A 276 20.89 4.27 -1.47
N MET A 277 21.20 3.42 -2.45
CA MET A 277 21.67 3.88 -3.76
C MET A 277 20.61 4.72 -4.49
N GLY A 278 19.33 4.43 -4.30
CA GLY A 278 18.24 5.25 -4.82
C GLY A 278 18.30 6.70 -4.33
N PHE A 279 18.61 6.93 -3.06
CA PHE A 279 18.82 8.27 -2.50
C PHE A 279 20.11 8.90 -3.03
N ILE A 280 21.23 8.17 -3.00
CA ILE A 280 22.52 8.66 -3.52
C ILE A 280 22.38 9.08 -5.00
N HIS A 281 21.79 8.25 -5.84
CA HIS A 281 21.58 8.55 -7.27
C HIS A 281 20.66 9.77 -7.48
N GLN A 282 19.57 9.87 -6.71
CA GLN A 282 18.65 11.02 -6.84
C GLN A 282 19.35 12.32 -6.44
N LYS A 283 20.02 12.35 -5.29
CA LYS A 283 20.72 13.55 -4.79
C LYS A 283 21.92 13.92 -5.65
N ALA A 284 22.64 12.95 -6.22
CA ALA A 284 23.71 13.19 -7.18
C ALA A 284 23.17 13.77 -8.50
N LYS A 285 22.08 13.21 -9.03
CA LYS A 285 21.39 13.73 -10.21
C LYS A 285 20.96 15.18 -10.02
N ASP A 286 20.41 15.52 -8.85
CA ASP A 286 19.96 16.89 -8.53
C ASP A 286 21.12 17.88 -8.51
N GLN A 287 22.35 17.40 -8.27
CA GLN A 287 23.59 18.19 -8.25
C GLN A 287 24.44 18.06 -9.52
N GLY A 288 24.01 17.27 -10.52
CA GLY A 288 24.77 17.00 -11.72
C GLY A 288 26.04 16.16 -11.49
N LEU A 289 26.11 15.42 -10.39
CA LEU A 289 27.20 14.50 -10.06
C LEU A 289 26.97 13.13 -10.68
N GLN A 290 28.04 12.41 -10.98
CA GLN A 290 27.97 11.03 -11.46
C GLN A 290 28.16 10.04 -10.31
N THR A 291 27.44 8.93 -10.36
CA THR A 291 27.50 7.83 -9.40
C THR A 291 27.59 6.53 -10.16
N ASP A 292 28.82 6.15 -10.52
CA ASP A 292 29.12 4.96 -11.30
C ASP A 292 29.90 3.97 -10.46
N PHE A 293 29.22 3.36 -9.47
CA PHE A 293 29.81 2.38 -8.55
C PHE A 293 29.36 0.96 -8.88
N THR A 294 30.23 -0.01 -8.62
CA THR A 294 29.81 -1.39 -8.41
C THR A 294 29.20 -1.50 -7.03
N VAL A 295 28.03 -2.13 -6.91
CA VAL A 295 27.29 -2.20 -5.65
C VAL A 295 26.92 -3.64 -5.34
N VAL A 296 27.17 -4.07 -4.11
CA VAL A 296 26.80 -5.39 -3.56
C VAL A 296 25.64 -5.23 -2.60
N ASP A 297 24.58 -6.03 -2.80
CA ASP A 297 23.43 -6.10 -1.88
C ASP A 297 23.56 -7.30 -0.92
N THR A 298 23.75 -7.01 0.36
CA THR A 298 23.88 -8.08 1.37
C THR A 298 22.57 -8.82 1.66
N VAL A 299 21.39 -8.27 1.32
CA VAL A 299 20.13 -9.01 1.38
C VAL A 299 20.12 -10.12 0.34
N SER A 300 20.43 -9.80 -0.92
CA SER A 300 20.52 -10.79 -2.00
C SER A 300 21.61 -11.81 -1.73
N MET A 301 22.77 -11.37 -1.23
CA MET A 301 23.86 -12.24 -0.82
C MET A 301 23.46 -13.19 0.31
N SER A 302 22.73 -12.70 1.32
CA SER A 302 22.25 -13.53 2.42
C SER A 302 21.18 -14.53 1.98
N ARG A 303 20.31 -14.18 1.03
CA ARG A 303 19.35 -15.11 0.43
C ARG A 303 20.02 -16.28 -0.27
N ALA A 304 21.10 -16.02 -0.99
CA ALA A 304 21.87 -17.04 -1.69
C ALA A 304 22.63 -17.97 -0.72
N LEU A 305 23.17 -17.44 0.37
CA LEU A 305 24.05 -18.18 1.29
C LEU A 305 23.33 -18.74 2.52
N LEU A 306 22.17 -18.19 2.89
CA LEU A 306 21.37 -18.56 4.06
C LEU A 306 19.90 -18.85 3.66
N PRO A 307 19.66 -19.76 2.70
CA PRO A 307 18.31 -19.98 2.13
C PRO A 307 17.31 -20.55 3.16
N HIS A 308 17.79 -21.01 4.31
CA HIS A 308 16.96 -21.52 5.41
C HIS A 308 16.31 -20.42 6.24
N LEU A 309 16.75 -19.17 6.10
CA LEU A 309 16.16 -18.05 6.81
C LEU A 309 14.80 -17.65 6.18
N GLY A 310 13.78 -17.49 7.00
CA GLY A 310 12.48 -17.01 6.56
C GLY A 310 12.42 -15.49 6.33
N LYS A 311 13.41 -14.74 6.86
CA LYS A 311 13.54 -13.28 6.72
C LYS A 311 15.02 -12.91 6.62
N HIS A 312 15.32 -11.92 5.79
CA HIS A 312 16.67 -11.42 5.54
C HIS A 312 16.82 -9.95 5.91
N THR A 313 16.11 -9.49 6.96
CA THR A 313 16.33 -8.17 7.55
C THR A 313 17.64 -8.14 8.34
N LEU A 314 18.23 -6.97 8.52
CA LEU A 314 19.55 -6.80 9.13
C LEU A 314 19.66 -7.53 10.47
N ASP A 315 18.66 -7.37 11.35
CA ASP A 315 18.57 -8.02 12.66
C ASP A 315 18.53 -9.57 12.59
N HIS A 316 17.79 -10.14 11.64
CA HIS A 316 17.71 -11.60 11.47
C HIS A 316 19.00 -12.17 10.95
N VAL A 317 19.64 -11.50 9.97
CA VAL A 317 20.93 -11.95 9.41
C VAL A 317 22.06 -11.76 10.43
N ALA A 318 22.08 -10.64 11.15
CA ALA A 318 23.03 -10.40 12.24
C ALA A 318 22.95 -11.50 13.31
N LYS A 319 21.74 -11.83 13.77
CA LYS A 319 21.51 -12.88 14.76
C LYS A 319 21.99 -14.24 14.28
N GLU A 320 21.68 -14.61 13.04
CA GLU A 320 22.11 -15.89 12.44
C GLU A 320 23.62 -16.00 12.35
N LEU A 321 24.26 -14.90 11.98
CA LEU A 321 25.72 -14.86 11.87
C LEU A 321 26.44 -14.57 13.19
N GLY A 322 25.73 -14.26 14.28
CA GLY A 322 26.30 -13.91 15.59
C GLY A 322 26.96 -12.54 15.60
N VAL A 323 26.46 -11.59 14.81
CA VAL A 323 26.88 -10.18 14.80
C VAL A 323 26.07 -9.40 15.84
N SER A 324 26.74 -8.57 16.65
CA SER A 324 26.06 -7.71 17.63
C SER A 324 25.44 -6.51 16.91
N LEU A 325 24.20 -6.17 17.28
CA LEU A 325 23.47 -4.99 16.86
C LEU A 325 23.13 -4.18 18.11
N GLU A 326 24.07 -3.35 18.54
CA GLU A 326 23.86 -2.37 19.62
C GLU A 326 23.46 -1.02 18.96
N ASN A 327 22.41 -0.37 19.46
CA ASN A 327 21.89 0.90 18.93
C ASN A 327 21.39 0.88 17.46
N HIS A 328 20.65 -0.13 17.08
CA HIS A 328 20.01 -0.21 15.77
C HIS A 328 19.26 1.10 15.41
N HIS A 329 19.28 1.48 14.11
CA HIS A 329 18.79 2.74 13.55
C HIS A 329 19.71 3.96 13.78
N ARG A 330 21.02 3.72 13.76
CA ARG A 330 22.04 4.73 13.60
C ARG A 330 22.94 4.33 12.43
N ALA A 331 22.96 5.16 11.41
CA ALA A 331 23.55 4.80 10.11
C ALA A 331 24.97 4.21 10.20
N VAL A 332 25.86 4.73 11.06
CA VAL A 332 27.22 4.20 11.16
C VAL A 332 27.29 2.85 11.87
N GLU A 333 26.42 2.61 12.86
CA GLU A 333 26.37 1.35 13.60
C GLU A 333 25.74 0.24 12.74
N ASP A 334 24.71 0.58 11.95
CA ASP A 334 24.11 -0.34 10.97
C ASP A 334 25.07 -0.63 9.80
N ALA A 335 25.89 0.35 9.37
CA ALA A 335 26.95 0.13 8.40
C ALA A 335 28.06 -0.79 8.96
N GLU A 336 28.48 -0.62 10.23
CA GLU A 336 29.46 -1.52 10.89
C GLU A 336 28.93 -2.95 11.00
N ALA A 337 27.69 -3.12 11.45
CA ALA A 337 27.05 -4.43 11.53
C ALA A 337 26.91 -5.07 10.14
N THR A 338 26.52 -4.27 9.14
CA THR A 338 26.46 -4.72 7.73
C THR A 338 27.84 -5.12 7.22
N ALA A 339 28.91 -4.41 7.60
CA ALA A 339 30.28 -4.79 7.24
C ALA A 339 30.69 -6.12 7.86
N GLU A 340 30.39 -6.34 9.13
CA GLU A 340 30.66 -7.64 9.77
C GLU A 340 29.87 -8.76 9.11
N ILE A 341 28.59 -8.55 8.81
CA ILE A 341 27.77 -9.50 8.06
C ILE A 341 28.40 -9.81 6.71
N PHE A 342 28.76 -8.78 5.95
CA PHE A 342 29.38 -8.91 4.64
C PHE A 342 30.65 -9.74 4.70
N LEU A 343 31.56 -9.45 5.63
CA LEU A 343 32.81 -10.19 5.82
C LEU A 343 32.57 -11.66 6.18
N ARG A 344 31.59 -11.95 7.03
CA ARG A 344 31.22 -13.36 7.37
C ARG A 344 30.61 -14.10 6.18
N LEU A 345 29.84 -13.39 5.34
CA LEU A 345 29.30 -13.95 4.10
C LEU A 345 30.43 -14.17 3.06
N CYS A 346 31.39 -13.23 2.93
CA CYS A 346 32.56 -13.40 2.07
C CYS A 346 33.37 -14.65 2.45
N LYS A 347 33.57 -14.88 3.74
CA LYS A 347 34.25 -16.10 4.21
C LYS A 347 33.55 -17.40 3.77
N ARG A 348 32.19 -17.40 3.80
CA ARG A 348 31.42 -18.56 3.29
C ARG A 348 31.51 -18.71 1.77
N LEU A 349 31.72 -17.63 1.02
CA LEU A 349 31.98 -17.68 -0.42
C LEU A 349 33.37 -18.24 -0.72
N GLU A 350 34.38 -17.81 0.04
CA GLU A 350 35.75 -18.35 -0.08
C GLU A 350 35.78 -19.85 0.15
N GLU A 351 35.04 -20.37 1.14
CA GLU A 351 34.87 -21.82 1.39
C GLU A 351 34.27 -22.55 0.17
N LYS A 352 33.51 -21.84 -0.68
CA LYS A 352 32.93 -22.33 -1.93
C LYS A 352 33.80 -22.03 -3.17
N GLN A 353 35.01 -21.50 -2.97
CA GLN A 353 35.93 -21.08 -4.03
C GLN A 353 35.41 -19.95 -4.92
N ILE A 354 34.52 -19.12 -4.39
CA ILE A 354 34.01 -17.89 -5.03
C ILE A 354 34.87 -16.75 -4.52
N THR A 355 35.59 -16.09 -5.43
CA THR A 355 36.59 -15.06 -5.09
C THR A 355 36.37 -13.74 -5.80
N THR A 356 35.43 -13.68 -6.76
CA THR A 356 35.09 -12.47 -7.52
C THR A 356 33.62 -12.12 -7.42
N LEU A 357 33.30 -10.86 -7.64
CA LEU A 357 31.91 -10.37 -7.64
C LEU A 357 31.10 -10.98 -8.80
N THR A 358 31.73 -11.24 -9.94
CA THR A 358 31.09 -11.94 -11.07
C THR A 358 30.66 -13.35 -10.68
N GLN A 359 31.54 -14.12 -10.01
CA GLN A 359 31.18 -15.45 -9.50
C GLN A 359 30.09 -15.40 -8.44
N LEU A 360 30.07 -14.35 -7.58
CA LEU A 360 29.00 -14.13 -6.62
C LEU A 360 27.66 -13.89 -7.33
N ASN A 361 27.66 -13.09 -8.37
CA ASN A 361 26.47 -12.82 -9.18
C ASN A 361 25.92 -14.08 -9.85
N GLU A 362 26.81 -14.92 -10.39
CA GLU A 362 26.44 -16.20 -10.97
C GLU A 362 25.89 -17.18 -9.92
N PHE A 363 26.51 -17.23 -8.74
CA PHE A 363 26.10 -18.09 -7.62
C PHE A 363 24.71 -17.71 -7.09
N GLY A 364 24.40 -16.42 -7.03
CA GLY A 364 23.10 -15.90 -6.55
C GLY A 364 21.96 -16.10 -7.55
N ARG A 365 22.24 -16.42 -8.82
CA ARG A 365 21.21 -16.62 -9.85
C ARG A 365 20.52 -17.97 -9.68
N PRO A 366 19.18 -18.03 -9.69
CA PRO A 366 18.48 -19.30 -9.74
C PRO A 366 18.83 -20.03 -11.04
N THR A 367 19.21 -21.30 -10.95
CA THR A 367 19.50 -22.12 -12.13
C THR A 367 18.24 -22.30 -12.97
N GLU A 368 18.37 -22.41 -14.30
CA GLU A 368 17.24 -22.69 -15.21
C GLU A 368 16.44 -23.93 -14.78
N GLU A 369 17.09 -24.90 -14.15
CA GLU A 369 16.44 -26.10 -13.65
C GLU A 369 15.52 -25.83 -12.46
N VAL A 370 15.88 -24.90 -11.58
CA VAL A 370 15.03 -24.44 -10.46
C VAL A 370 13.85 -23.64 -11.01
N ILE A 371 14.10 -22.73 -11.95
CA ILE A 371 13.08 -21.93 -12.61
C ILE A 371 12.02 -22.82 -13.27
N ARG A 372 12.44 -23.90 -13.97
CA ARG A 372 11.52 -24.84 -14.63
C ARG A 372 10.70 -25.69 -13.67
N LYS A 373 11.13 -25.87 -12.43
CA LYS A 373 10.40 -26.66 -11.41
C LYS A 373 9.37 -25.85 -10.63
N LEU A 374 9.38 -24.51 -10.73
CA LEU A 374 8.43 -23.66 -10.03
C LEU A 374 7.16 -23.40 -10.89
N PRO A 375 5.98 -23.93 -10.51
CA PRO A 375 4.75 -23.76 -11.31
C PRO A 375 4.38 -22.29 -11.55
N SER A 376 4.77 -21.39 -10.64
CA SER A 376 4.55 -19.94 -10.73
C SER A 376 5.36 -19.26 -11.85
N TYR A 377 6.51 -19.79 -12.21
CA TYR A 377 7.35 -19.21 -13.25
C TYR A 377 6.78 -19.39 -14.66
N HIS A 378 6.09 -20.48 -14.92
CA HIS A 378 5.40 -20.66 -16.20
C HIS A 378 4.34 -19.59 -16.45
N ALA A 379 3.62 -19.18 -15.42
CA ALA A 379 2.61 -18.12 -15.51
C ALA A 379 3.25 -16.73 -15.76
N ILE A 380 4.40 -16.45 -15.13
CA ILE A 380 5.14 -15.18 -15.30
C ILE A 380 5.76 -15.08 -16.70
N ILE A 381 6.36 -16.17 -17.20
CA ILE A 381 6.94 -16.21 -18.56
C ILE A 381 5.85 -16.08 -19.63
N LEU A 382 4.70 -16.71 -19.45
CA LEU A 382 3.56 -16.57 -20.36
C LEU A 382 2.98 -15.15 -20.31
N ALA A 383 2.91 -14.50 -19.16
CA ALA A 383 2.50 -13.11 -19.04
C ALA A 383 3.46 -12.15 -19.75
N LYS A 384 4.77 -12.32 -19.62
CA LYS A 384 5.75 -11.54 -20.39
C LYS A 384 5.57 -11.68 -21.92
N ASN A 385 5.24 -12.86 -22.41
CA ASN A 385 5.03 -13.11 -23.84
C ASN A 385 3.65 -12.60 -24.35
N VAL A 386 2.67 -12.44 -23.48
CA VAL A 386 1.32 -11.93 -23.82
C VAL A 386 1.29 -10.40 -23.96
N TRP A 387 2.21 -9.70 -23.32
CA TRP A 387 2.28 -8.23 -23.37
C TRP A 387 2.94 -7.69 -24.65
N TRP A 388 3.50 -8.54 -25.51
CA TRP A 388 4.16 -8.16 -26.75
C TRP A 388 3.36 -8.58 -28.02
N MET A 389 2.12 -9.05 -27.85
CA MET A 389 1.14 -9.25 -28.91
C MET A 389 0.01 -8.21 -28.79
#